data_b9d8c829eda1112777dcfe3d5a3685a5
#
_entry.id   b9d8c829eda1112777dcfe3d5a3685a5
#
_cell.length_a   1.000
_cell.length_b   1.000
_cell.length_c   1.000
_cell.angle_alpha   90.00
_cell.angle_beta   90.00
_cell.angle_gamma   90.00
#
_symmetry.space_group_name_H-M   'P 1'
#
loop_
_entity.id
_entity.type
_entity.pdbx_description
1 polymer ?
#
loop_
_entity_poly.entity_id
_entity_poly.type
_entity_poly.pdbx_seq_one_letter_code
_entity_poly.pdbx_strand_id
1 'polypeptide(L)'
;YQVHSLTADSPLFNDPLLQQSLFELTDRGIRIGFSTTGPAQADTIRRALALTVHGRPLFSTVQSTWNVLETSAGPALAEAHDAGLHVLVKEALANGRLAVEPPAELLGIAERAGVGADAVALAAALAQPWADTVLLGAASPAQLRANLAATRVSLPHADVLGHLAVDPGRYWGLRAELAWN
;
A
#
# COMPACT_ATOMS: atom_id res chain seq x y z
N TYR A 1 0.51 13.59 10.47
CA TYR A 1 0.55 14.34 9.21
C TYR A 1 1.19 13.49 8.12
N GLN A 2 0.64 13.48 6.88
CA GLN A 2 1.23 12.74 5.76
C GLN A 2 1.60 13.65 4.60
N VAL A 3 2.83 13.50 4.09
CA VAL A 3 3.24 14.06 2.81
C VAL A 3 2.59 13.23 1.71
N HIS A 4 1.70 13.85 0.92
CA HIS A 4 0.90 13.14 -0.07
C HIS A 4 1.67 12.92 -1.38
N SER A 5 1.54 11.70 -1.94
CA SER A 5 2.08 11.31 -3.27
C SER A 5 3.57 11.64 -3.46
N LEU A 6 4.38 11.30 -2.47
CA LEU A 6 5.83 11.47 -2.55
C LEU A 6 6.39 10.62 -3.71
N THR A 7 7.24 11.23 -4.51
CA THR A 7 7.97 10.60 -5.61
C THR A 7 9.48 10.78 -5.41
N ALA A 8 10.30 9.99 -6.08
CA ALA A 8 11.74 10.04 -5.91
C ALA A 8 12.37 11.41 -6.28
N ASP A 9 11.72 12.19 -7.13
CA ASP A 9 12.13 13.54 -7.54
C ASP A 9 11.50 14.66 -6.69
N SER A 10 10.73 14.31 -5.64
CA SER A 10 10.09 15.30 -4.78
C SER A 10 11.10 16.29 -4.19
N PRO A 11 10.78 17.61 -4.19
CA PRO A 11 11.62 18.64 -3.59
C PRO A 11 11.97 18.37 -2.12
N LEU A 12 11.10 17.68 -1.38
CA LEU A 12 11.34 17.32 0.02
C LEU A 12 12.71 16.67 0.25
N PHE A 13 13.19 15.85 -0.68
CA PHE A 13 14.47 15.16 -0.52
C PHE A 13 15.70 16.07 -0.61
N ASN A 14 15.53 17.28 -1.14
CA ASN A 14 16.61 18.24 -1.37
C ASN A 14 16.37 19.60 -0.67
N ASP A 15 15.36 19.71 0.18
CA ASP A 15 14.99 20.93 0.89
C ASP A 15 15.15 20.75 2.42
N PRO A 16 16.32 21.12 2.99
CA PRO A 16 16.56 21.00 4.42
C PRO A 16 15.61 21.85 5.29
N LEU A 17 15.13 22.97 4.78
CA LEU A 17 14.20 23.82 5.53
C LEU A 17 12.82 23.17 5.65
N LEU A 18 12.35 22.56 4.57
CA LEU A 18 11.11 21.79 4.60
C LEU A 18 11.22 20.55 5.50
N GLN A 19 12.34 19.83 5.42
CA GLN A 19 12.63 18.70 6.31
C GLN A 19 12.62 19.14 7.78
N GLN A 20 13.29 20.24 8.10
CA GLN A 20 13.33 20.80 9.44
C GLN A 20 11.93 21.20 9.92
N SER A 21 11.14 21.87 9.09
CA SER A 21 9.77 22.28 9.42
C SER A 21 8.85 21.09 9.70
N LEU A 22 8.98 20.00 8.95
CA LEU A 22 8.25 18.76 9.21
C LEU A 22 8.73 18.09 10.51
N PHE A 23 10.04 18.10 10.75
CA PHE A 23 10.62 17.50 11.95
C PHE A 23 10.17 18.22 13.24
N GLU A 24 10.04 19.54 13.22
CA GLU A 24 9.54 20.34 14.34
C GLU A 24 8.09 19.97 14.76
N LEU A 25 7.30 19.43 13.83
CA LEU A 25 5.98 18.90 14.17
C LEU A 25 6.09 17.67 15.09
N THR A 26 7.18 16.91 15.00
CA THR A 26 7.40 15.73 15.88
C THR A 26 7.59 16.15 17.34
N ASP A 27 8.21 17.30 17.60
CA ASP A 27 8.39 17.84 18.95
C ASP A 27 7.04 18.27 19.57
N ARG A 28 6.03 18.47 18.72
CA ARG A 28 4.64 18.72 19.12
C ARG A 28 3.81 17.45 19.26
N GLY A 29 4.43 16.26 19.17
CA GLY A 29 3.78 14.97 19.25
C GLY A 29 3.06 14.52 17.98
N ILE A 30 3.29 15.18 16.83
CA ILE A 30 2.67 14.82 15.54
C ILE A 30 3.57 13.82 14.83
N ARG A 31 3.07 12.62 14.54
CA ARG A 31 3.78 11.66 13.71
C ARG A 31 3.76 12.09 12.25
N ILE A 32 4.92 12.04 11.59
CA ILE A 32 5.08 12.36 10.19
C ILE A 32 5.14 11.08 9.38
N GLY A 33 4.37 11.03 8.30
CA GLY A 33 4.37 9.93 7.35
C GLY A 33 4.34 10.43 5.92
N PHE A 34 4.32 9.50 4.99
CA PHE A 34 4.19 9.81 3.56
C PHE A 34 3.37 8.76 2.83
N SER A 35 2.77 9.16 1.71
CA SER A 35 2.22 8.21 0.75
C SER A 35 3.02 8.24 -0.55
N THR A 36 3.11 7.10 -1.23
CA THR A 36 3.81 6.97 -2.52
C THR A 36 2.83 6.83 -3.69
N THR A 37 3.32 7.04 -4.90
CA THR A 37 2.59 6.81 -6.15
C THR A 37 3.57 6.48 -7.29
N GLY A 38 3.08 5.78 -8.31
CA GLY A 38 3.84 5.47 -9.52
C GLY A 38 4.70 4.22 -9.43
N PRO A 39 5.28 3.78 -10.55
CA PRO A 39 6.02 2.51 -10.64
C PRO A 39 7.32 2.48 -9.82
N ALA A 40 7.89 3.66 -9.47
CA ALA A 40 9.10 3.80 -8.68
C ALA A 40 8.85 3.93 -7.17
N GLN A 41 7.67 3.49 -6.67
CA GLN A 41 7.32 3.63 -5.25
C GLN A 41 8.31 2.93 -4.31
N ALA A 42 8.91 1.80 -4.70
CA ALA A 42 9.92 1.12 -3.90
C ALA A 42 11.18 1.98 -3.67
N ASP A 43 11.67 2.65 -4.72
CA ASP A 43 12.84 3.54 -4.61
C ASP A 43 12.52 4.78 -3.76
N THR A 44 11.31 5.31 -3.90
CA THR A 44 10.82 6.42 -3.07
C THR A 44 10.79 6.04 -1.60
N ILE A 45 10.31 4.83 -1.26
CA ILE A 45 10.28 4.31 0.12
C ILE A 45 11.71 4.25 0.66
N ARG A 46 12.65 3.61 -0.05
CA ARG A 46 14.05 3.50 0.39
C ARG A 46 14.72 4.85 0.58
N ARG A 47 14.46 5.80 -0.33
CA ARG A 47 14.95 7.18 -0.20
C ARG A 47 14.39 7.87 1.03
N ALA A 48 13.10 7.68 1.33
CA ALA A 48 12.46 8.22 2.52
C ALA A 48 13.00 7.59 3.82
N LEU A 49 13.28 6.29 3.83
CA LEU A 49 13.90 5.61 4.98
C LEU A 49 15.29 6.15 5.33
N ALA A 50 16.04 6.57 4.33
CA ALA A 50 17.37 7.17 4.52
C ALA A 50 17.31 8.62 5.02
N LEU A 51 16.13 9.26 5.02
CA LEU A 51 16.00 10.67 5.37
C LEU A 51 16.00 10.87 6.89
N THR A 52 17.02 11.55 7.37
CA THR A 52 17.16 11.88 8.80
C THR A 52 17.31 13.38 9.02
N VAL A 53 16.78 13.87 10.12
CA VAL A 53 16.96 15.24 10.61
C VAL A 53 17.53 15.14 12.02
N HIS A 54 18.65 15.81 12.27
CA HIS A 54 19.41 15.72 13.53
C HIS A 54 19.72 14.27 13.96
N GLY A 55 20.02 13.39 12.97
CA GLY A 55 20.32 11.98 13.23
C GLY A 55 19.11 11.12 13.60
N ARG A 56 17.89 11.63 13.51
CA ARG A 56 16.64 10.90 13.78
C ARG A 56 15.84 10.72 12.48
N PRO A 57 15.22 9.55 12.24
CA PRO A 57 14.32 9.36 11.11
C PRO A 57 13.20 10.40 11.08
N LEU A 58 12.91 10.95 9.91
CA LEU A 58 11.82 11.93 9.75
C LEU A 58 10.45 11.27 9.75
N PHE A 59 10.35 10.08 9.14
CA PHE A 59 9.08 9.40 8.95
C PHE A 59 8.87 8.28 9.95
N SER A 60 7.61 8.09 10.36
CA SER A 60 7.15 7.00 11.23
C SER A 60 6.05 6.15 10.58
N THR A 61 5.52 6.57 9.44
CA THR A 61 4.51 5.80 8.69
C THR A 61 4.73 5.91 7.20
N VAL A 62 4.38 4.85 6.46
CA VAL A 62 4.35 4.82 5.00
C VAL A 62 3.02 4.29 4.51
N GLN A 63 2.45 4.93 3.49
CA GLN A 63 1.25 4.45 2.79
C GLN A 63 1.60 4.20 1.33
N SER A 64 1.44 2.96 0.85
CA SER A 64 1.82 2.59 -0.52
C SER A 64 0.79 1.68 -1.16
N THR A 65 0.74 1.71 -2.50
CA THR A 65 -0.07 0.76 -3.26
C THR A 65 0.59 -0.61 -3.21
N TRP A 66 -0.19 -1.60 -2.77
CA TRP A 66 0.14 -3.01 -2.92
C TRP A 66 -1.15 -3.82 -3.09
N ASN A 67 -1.17 -4.69 -4.08
CA ASN A 67 -2.21 -5.69 -4.31
C ASN A 67 -1.61 -6.82 -5.16
N VAL A 68 -2.37 -7.89 -5.40
CA VAL A 68 -1.89 -9.07 -6.13
C VAL A 68 -1.45 -8.82 -7.57
N LEU A 69 -1.86 -7.67 -8.17
CA LEU A 69 -1.43 -7.25 -9.52
C LEU A 69 -0.21 -6.30 -9.48
N GLU A 70 0.03 -5.63 -8.35
CA GLU A 70 1.11 -4.65 -8.16
C GLU A 70 1.82 -4.95 -6.85
N THR A 71 2.83 -5.78 -6.89
CA THR A 71 3.57 -6.27 -5.72
C THR A 71 4.95 -5.62 -5.55
N SER A 72 5.35 -4.74 -6.48
CA SER A 72 6.73 -4.23 -6.60
C SER A 72 7.22 -3.47 -5.37
N ALA A 73 6.33 -2.85 -4.61
CA ALA A 73 6.69 -2.16 -3.36
C ALA A 73 6.94 -3.12 -2.19
N GLY A 74 6.50 -4.38 -2.28
CA GLY A 74 6.54 -5.34 -1.15
C GLY A 74 7.88 -5.40 -0.43
N PRO A 75 9.01 -5.63 -1.11
CA PRO A 75 10.33 -5.65 -0.46
C PRO A 75 10.67 -4.35 0.29
N ALA A 76 10.39 -3.19 -0.31
CA ALA A 76 10.65 -1.90 0.34
C ALA A 76 9.70 -1.62 1.51
N LEU A 77 8.47 -2.13 1.46
CA LEU A 77 7.52 -2.06 2.57
C LEU A 77 7.96 -2.96 3.74
N ALA A 78 8.52 -4.14 3.45
CA ALA A 78 9.13 -4.98 4.48
C ALA A 78 10.33 -4.27 5.14
N GLU A 79 11.22 -3.67 4.35
CA GLU A 79 12.34 -2.85 4.86
C GLU A 79 11.84 -1.70 5.75
N ALA A 80 10.73 -1.04 5.37
CA ALA A 80 10.13 0.03 6.14
C ALA A 80 9.55 -0.47 7.48
N HIS A 81 8.84 -1.60 7.46
CA HIS A 81 8.30 -2.23 8.65
C HIS A 81 9.43 -2.65 9.62
N ASP A 82 10.49 -3.28 9.09
CA ASP A 82 11.67 -3.69 9.88
C ASP A 82 12.40 -2.49 10.49
N ALA A 83 12.37 -1.33 9.80
CA ALA A 83 12.88 -0.07 10.32
C ALA A 83 11.94 0.61 11.36
N GLY A 84 10.79 0.01 11.66
CA GLY A 84 9.84 0.48 12.67
C GLY A 84 8.78 1.46 12.16
N LEU A 85 8.62 1.63 10.85
CA LEU A 85 7.52 2.41 10.29
C LEU A 85 6.22 1.60 10.34
N HIS A 86 5.11 2.27 10.62
CA HIS A 86 3.78 1.68 10.46
C HIS A 86 3.38 1.71 8.97
N VAL A 87 3.11 0.54 8.41
CA VAL A 87 2.83 0.36 6.99
C VAL A 87 1.33 0.31 6.73
N LEU A 88 0.85 1.23 5.89
CA LEU A 88 -0.53 1.28 5.42
C LEU A 88 -0.58 0.87 3.94
N VAL A 89 -1.33 -0.18 3.65
CA VAL A 89 -1.58 -0.63 2.28
C VAL A 89 -2.79 0.09 1.72
N LYS A 90 -2.63 0.79 0.61
CA LYS A 90 -3.73 1.37 -0.17
C LYS A 90 -3.94 0.62 -1.48
N GLU A 91 -5.11 0.84 -2.10
CA GLU A 91 -5.48 0.26 -3.40
C GLU A 91 -5.39 -1.28 -3.44
N ALA A 92 -5.67 -1.94 -2.31
CA ALA A 92 -5.61 -3.40 -2.19
C ALA A 92 -6.59 -4.12 -3.15
N LEU A 93 -7.62 -3.42 -3.66
CA LEU A 93 -8.55 -3.90 -4.68
C LEU A 93 -8.21 -3.40 -6.10
N ALA A 94 -7.00 -2.87 -6.33
CA ALA A 94 -6.57 -2.31 -7.62
C ALA A 94 -7.62 -1.37 -8.24
N ASN A 95 -8.10 -0.40 -7.44
CA ASN A 95 -9.15 0.57 -7.82
C ASN A 95 -10.47 -0.11 -8.26
N GLY A 96 -10.83 -1.22 -7.61
CA GLY A 96 -12.04 -1.98 -7.87
C GLY A 96 -11.89 -3.09 -8.92
N ARG A 97 -10.82 -3.14 -9.70
CA ARG A 97 -10.57 -4.17 -10.73
C ARG A 97 -10.67 -5.59 -10.18
N LEU A 98 -10.09 -5.84 -9.00
CA LEU A 98 -10.11 -7.16 -8.36
C LEU A 98 -11.49 -7.57 -7.81
N ALA A 99 -12.44 -6.62 -7.75
CA ALA A 99 -13.83 -6.91 -7.38
C ALA A 99 -14.72 -7.09 -8.61
N VAL A 100 -14.47 -6.36 -9.71
CA VAL A 100 -15.32 -6.33 -10.91
C VAL A 100 -14.89 -7.37 -11.94
N GLU A 101 -13.59 -7.50 -12.17
CA GLU A 101 -12.98 -8.41 -13.15
C GLU A 101 -11.83 -9.20 -12.49
N PRO A 102 -12.14 -9.99 -11.45
CA PRO A 102 -11.11 -10.73 -10.73
C PRO A 102 -10.47 -11.83 -11.58
N PRO A 103 -9.17 -12.11 -11.42
CA PRO A 103 -8.52 -13.28 -11.97
C PRO A 103 -9.21 -14.59 -11.53
N ALA A 104 -9.14 -15.61 -12.39
CA ALA A 104 -9.78 -16.92 -12.14
C ALA A 104 -9.29 -17.58 -10.82
N GLU A 105 -8.03 -17.35 -10.46
CA GLU A 105 -7.43 -17.86 -9.23
C GLU A 105 -8.09 -17.28 -7.99
N LEU A 106 -8.42 -15.98 -7.99
CA LEU A 106 -9.17 -15.34 -6.91
C LEU A 106 -10.58 -15.92 -6.81
N LEU A 107 -11.25 -16.10 -7.96
CA LEU A 107 -12.59 -16.69 -8.00
C LEU A 107 -12.59 -18.12 -7.43
N GLY A 108 -11.61 -18.94 -7.78
CA GLY A 108 -11.51 -20.30 -7.24
C GLY A 108 -11.28 -20.37 -5.73
N ILE A 109 -10.53 -19.41 -5.17
CA ILE A 109 -10.36 -19.30 -3.71
C ILE A 109 -11.65 -18.77 -3.08
N ALA A 110 -12.27 -17.76 -3.65
CA ALA A 110 -13.50 -17.13 -3.17
C ALA A 110 -14.64 -18.15 -3.07
N GLU A 111 -14.82 -18.98 -4.10
CA GLU A 111 -15.82 -20.05 -4.15
C GLU A 111 -15.60 -21.06 -3.00
N ARG A 112 -14.38 -21.56 -2.82
CA ARG A 112 -14.06 -22.50 -1.74
C ARG A 112 -14.24 -21.91 -0.35
N ALA A 113 -14.00 -20.61 -0.20
CA ALA A 113 -14.13 -19.89 1.07
C ALA A 113 -15.56 -19.35 1.33
N GLY A 114 -16.46 -19.41 0.33
CA GLY A 114 -17.81 -18.84 0.45
C GLY A 114 -17.83 -17.32 0.62
N VAL A 115 -16.91 -16.61 -0.05
CA VAL A 115 -16.76 -15.13 0.03
C VAL A 115 -16.66 -14.52 -1.37
N GLY A 116 -16.63 -13.19 -1.48
CA GLY A 116 -16.34 -12.50 -2.73
C GLY A 116 -14.83 -12.47 -3.05
N ALA A 117 -14.49 -12.27 -4.34
CA ALA A 117 -13.11 -12.13 -4.78
C ALA A 117 -12.41 -10.92 -4.17
N ASP A 118 -13.17 -9.85 -3.87
CA ASP A 118 -12.71 -8.68 -3.11
C ASP A 118 -12.17 -9.06 -1.73
N ALA A 119 -12.85 -9.95 -1.02
CA ALA A 119 -12.39 -10.45 0.27
C ALA A 119 -11.08 -11.26 0.14
N VAL A 120 -10.91 -12.04 -0.93
CA VAL A 120 -9.67 -12.79 -1.17
C VAL A 120 -8.51 -11.84 -1.49
N ALA A 121 -8.73 -10.83 -2.33
CA ALA A 121 -7.71 -9.83 -2.65
C ALA A 121 -7.25 -9.03 -1.41
N LEU A 122 -8.20 -8.64 -0.57
CA LEU A 122 -7.90 -7.98 0.71
C LEU A 122 -7.16 -8.92 1.67
N ALA A 123 -7.54 -10.19 1.74
CA ALA A 123 -6.87 -11.20 2.55
C ALA A 123 -5.42 -11.39 2.12
N ALA A 124 -5.12 -11.31 0.82
CA ALA A 124 -3.75 -11.39 0.32
C ALA A 124 -2.88 -10.22 0.81
N ALA A 125 -3.45 -9.02 0.90
CA ALA A 125 -2.75 -7.88 1.49
C ALA A 125 -2.59 -8.03 3.01
N LEU A 126 -3.62 -8.48 3.71
CA LEU A 126 -3.58 -8.73 5.16
C LEU A 126 -2.61 -9.85 5.54
N ALA A 127 -2.36 -10.80 4.65
CA ALA A 127 -1.42 -11.90 4.88
C ALA A 127 0.05 -11.47 4.79
N GLN A 128 0.35 -10.27 4.27
CA GLN A 128 1.72 -9.77 4.22
C GLN A 128 2.21 -9.45 5.63
N PRO A 129 3.35 -10.02 6.08
CA PRO A 129 3.82 -9.87 7.46
C PRO A 129 4.20 -8.44 7.84
N TRP A 130 4.41 -7.59 6.84
CA TRP A 130 4.74 -6.17 7.00
C TRP A 130 3.52 -5.23 6.86
N ALA A 131 2.32 -5.74 6.60
CA ALA A 131 1.13 -4.91 6.43
C ALA A 131 0.42 -4.68 7.77
N ASP A 132 0.66 -3.53 8.40
CA ASP A 132 0.02 -3.18 9.67
C ASP A 132 -1.44 -2.77 9.52
N THR A 133 -1.77 -2.12 8.39
CA THR A 133 -3.12 -1.64 8.10
C THR A 133 -3.42 -1.75 6.61
N VAL A 134 -4.55 -2.36 6.27
CA VAL A 134 -5.07 -2.39 4.89
C VAL A 134 -6.28 -1.49 4.79
N LEU A 135 -6.19 -0.47 3.92
CA LEU A 135 -7.24 0.52 3.74
C LEU A 135 -8.35 -0.04 2.84
N LEU A 136 -9.60 0.17 3.27
CA LEU A 136 -10.79 -0.21 2.53
C LEU A 136 -11.37 1.01 1.80
N GLY A 137 -11.78 0.82 0.54
CA GLY A 137 -12.47 1.83 -0.27
C GLY A 137 -13.97 1.53 -0.44
N ALA A 138 -14.62 0.92 0.56
CA ALA A 138 -16.04 0.57 0.47
C ALA A 138 -16.93 1.82 0.40
N ALA A 139 -17.74 1.94 -0.65
CA ALA A 139 -18.67 3.05 -0.88
C ALA A 139 -20.10 2.76 -0.37
N SER A 140 -20.34 1.55 0.17
CA SER A 140 -21.64 1.17 0.73
C SER A 140 -21.50 0.22 1.92
N PRO A 141 -22.52 0.14 2.80
CA PRO A 141 -22.53 -0.84 3.89
C PRO A 141 -22.46 -2.29 3.40
N ALA A 142 -23.01 -2.59 2.23
CA ALA A 142 -22.93 -3.91 1.63
C ALA A 142 -21.49 -4.26 1.23
N GLN A 143 -20.79 -3.35 0.53
CA GLN A 143 -19.39 -3.51 0.20
C GLN A 143 -18.49 -3.64 1.43
N LEU A 144 -18.74 -2.82 2.48
CA LEU A 144 -17.99 -2.93 3.71
C LEU A 144 -18.13 -4.33 4.35
N ARG A 145 -19.36 -4.86 4.42
CA ARG A 145 -19.58 -6.22 4.95
C ARG A 145 -18.88 -7.28 4.11
N ALA A 146 -18.90 -7.17 2.77
CA ALA A 146 -18.21 -8.07 1.87
C ALA A 146 -16.69 -8.01 2.10
N ASN A 147 -16.11 -6.81 2.15
CA ASN A 147 -14.68 -6.61 2.37
C ASN A 147 -14.22 -7.13 3.75
N LEU A 148 -15.02 -6.97 4.80
CA LEU A 148 -14.70 -7.48 6.14
C LEU A 148 -14.64 -9.02 6.20
N ALA A 149 -15.21 -9.73 5.22
CA ALA A 149 -15.05 -11.17 5.10
C ALA A 149 -13.58 -11.59 4.86
N ALA A 150 -12.72 -10.66 4.40
CA ALA A 150 -11.28 -10.90 4.24
C ALA A 150 -10.60 -11.44 5.51
N THR A 151 -11.05 -11.00 6.70
CA THR A 151 -10.47 -11.45 7.97
C THR A 151 -10.73 -12.93 8.30
N ARG A 152 -11.58 -13.59 7.53
CA ARG A 152 -11.93 -15.03 7.68
C ARG A 152 -11.32 -15.89 6.57
N VAL A 153 -10.70 -15.28 5.56
CA VAL A 153 -10.05 -16.01 4.47
C VAL A 153 -8.67 -16.44 4.93
N SER A 154 -8.42 -17.74 4.88
CA SER A 154 -7.07 -18.30 5.12
C SER A 154 -6.40 -18.60 3.79
N LEU A 155 -5.24 -18.05 3.57
CA LEU A 155 -4.38 -18.34 2.43
C LEU A 155 -3.27 -19.30 2.84
N PRO A 156 -2.82 -20.23 1.97
CA PRO A 156 -1.76 -21.19 2.28
C PRO A 156 -0.43 -20.51 2.69
N HIS A 157 -0.11 -19.40 2.02
CA HIS A 157 1.04 -18.54 2.33
C HIS A 157 0.81 -17.15 1.72
N ALA A 158 1.57 -16.15 2.19
CA ALA A 158 1.40 -14.75 1.77
C ALA A 158 1.56 -14.53 0.25
N ASP A 159 2.45 -15.29 -0.39
CA ASP A 159 2.77 -15.12 -1.82
C ASP A 159 2.01 -16.07 -2.76
N VAL A 160 0.97 -16.75 -2.27
CA VAL A 160 0.20 -17.72 -3.08
C VAL A 160 -0.35 -17.15 -4.39
N LEU A 161 -0.60 -15.84 -4.43
CA LEU A 161 -1.10 -15.09 -5.58
C LEU A 161 -0.03 -14.21 -6.25
N GLY A 162 1.24 -14.32 -5.87
CA GLY A 162 2.33 -13.49 -6.38
C GLY A 162 2.57 -13.60 -7.90
N HIS A 163 2.20 -14.74 -8.49
CA HIS A 163 2.28 -14.97 -9.95
C HIS A 163 1.28 -14.13 -10.76
N LEU A 164 0.28 -13.50 -10.12
CA LEU A 164 -0.68 -12.60 -10.77
C LEU A 164 -0.10 -11.20 -11.00
N ALA A 165 1.05 -10.89 -10.40
CA ALA A 165 1.68 -9.59 -10.54
C ALA A 165 2.00 -9.29 -12.01
N VAL A 166 1.70 -8.07 -12.43
CA VAL A 166 2.02 -7.57 -13.76
C VAL A 166 3.20 -6.60 -13.69
N ASP A 167 3.77 -6.27 -14.83
CA ASP A 167 4.81 -5.25 -14.92
C ASP A 167 4.32 -3.92 -14.29
N PRO A 168 5.10 -3.30 -13.37
CA PRO A 168 4.68 -2.08 -12.68
C PRO A 168 4.35 -0.92 -13.65
N GLY A 169 5.16 -0.74 -14.71
CA GLY A 169 4.90 0.30 -15.70
C GLY A 169 3.54 0.09 -16.39
N ARG A 170 3.21 -1.14 -16.72
CA ARG A 170 1.90 -1.50 -17.28
C ARG A 170 0.76 -1.26 -16.29
N TYR A 171 0.93 -1.69 -15.02
CA TYR A 171 -0.09 -1.47 -13.99
C TYR A 171 -0.40 0.02 -13.82
N TRP A 172 0.64 0.83 -13.66
CA TRP A 172 0.48 2.27 -13.44
C TRP A 172 0.01 3.02 -14.68
N GLY A 173 0.35 2.56 -15.89
CA GLY A 173 -0.21 3.07 -17.13
C GLY A 173 -1.72 2.89 -17.19
N LEU A 174 -2.21 1.66 -16.98
CA LEU A 174 -3.64 1.36 -16.92
C LEU A 174 -4.36 2.12 -15.80
N ARG A 175 -3.71 2.29 -14.65
CA ARG A 175 -4.26 3.08 -13.54
C ARG A 175 -4.45 4.55 -13.91
N ALA A 176 -3.53 5.12 -14.69
CA ALA A 176 -3.60 6.52 -15.10
C ALA A 176 -4.75 6.79 -16.09
N GLU A 177 -5.22 5.77 -16.80
CA GLU A 177 -6.33 5.85 -17.75
C GLU A 177 -7.71 5.77 -17.06
N LEU A 178 -7.76 5.42 -15.76
CA LEU A 178 -9.03 5.36 -15.04
C LEU A 178 -9.67 6.74 -14.93
N ALA A 179 -10.96 6.81 -15.25
CA ALA A 179 -11.75 8.03 -15.00
C ALA A 179 -11.90 8.23 -13.48
N TRP A 180 -11.43 9.36 -13.00
CA TRP A 180 -11.62 9.78 -11.61
C TRP A 180 -12.90 10.64 -11.54
N ASN A 181 -13.98 10.08 -10.97
CA ASN A 181 -15.24 10.79 -10.72
C ASN A 181 -15.24 11.40 -9.31
#